data_5fbff2dd54bac624bda628bb49a5da59
#
_entry.id   5fbff2dd54bac624bda628bb49a5da59
#
_cell.length_a   1.000
_cell.length_b   1.000
_cell.length_c   1.000
_cell.angle_alpha   90.00
_cell.angle_beta   90.00
_cell.angle_gamma   90.00
#
_symmetry.space_group_name_H-M   'P 1'
#
loop_
_entity.id
_entity.type
_entity.pdbx_description
1 polymer ?
#
loop_
_entity_poly.entity_id
_entity_poly.type
_entity_poly.pdbx_seq_one_letter_code
_entity_poly.pdbx_strand_id
1 'polypeptide(L)'
;EGYFAKIDIDRIVANSLVLVQIHLKQHRSEDFSKFEEAILATPEVVECHALGGGVDYILKMIVNNIHHYQQKIEFLLKSELNIERYYTHIVTKPVKQSGYPIEKLLKPESDT
;
A
#
# COMPACT_ATOMS: atom_id res chain seq x y z
N GLU A 1 7.31 3.52 -20.15
CA GLU A 1 6.48 3.22 -20.05
C GLU A 1 5.52 3.19 -19.01
N GLY A 2 5.16 4.25 -18.43
CA GLY A 2 4.25 4.30 -17.43
C GLY A 2 2.93 3.78 -17.78
N TYR A 3 2.57 3.92 -18.99
CA TYR A 3 1.27 3.56 -19.31
C TYR A 3 1.06 2.11 -19.31
N PHE A 4 2.08 1.40 -19.48
CA PHE A 4 1.89 0.05 -19.58
C PHE A 4 1.61 -0.55 -18.22
N ALA A 5 2.00 0.10 -17.19
CA ALA A 5 1.73 -0.39 -15.89
C ALA A 5 0.23 -0.36 -15.64
N LYS A 6 -0.47 0.58 -16.21
CA LYS A 6 -1.88 0.65 -15.99
C LYS A 6 -2.59 -0.54 -16.57
N ILE A 7 -2.16 -1.02 -17.70
CA ILE A 7 -2.78 -2.16 -18.29
C ILE A 7 -2.51 -3.38 -17.46
N ASP A 8 -1.30 -3.48 -16.93
CA ASP A 8 -0.97 -4.63 -16.12
C ASP A 8 -1.78 -4.64 -14.85
N ILE A 9 -2.01 -3.49 -14.27
CA ILE A 9 -2.79 -3.41 -13.07
C ILE A 9 -4.21 -3.91 -13.28
N ASP A 10 -4.82 -3.59 -14.41
CA ASP A 10 -6.15 -4.05 -14.67
C ASP A 10 -6.21 -5.57 -14.71
N ARG A 11 -5.20 -6.22 -15.24
CA ARG A 11 -5.19 -7.64 -15.26
C ARG A 11 -4.98 -8.19 -13.89
N ILE A 12 -4.10 -7.56 -13.11
CA ILE A 12 -3.79 -8.07 -11.81
C ILE A 12 -4.94 -7.87 -10.85
N VAL A 13 -5.66 -6.78 -10.99
CA VAL A 13 -6.77 -6.54 -10.11
C VAL A 13 -7.80 -7.65 -10.23
N ALA A 14 -7.88 -8.26 -11.39
CA ALA A 14 -8.78 -9.36 -11.55
C ALA A 14 -8.37 -10.50 -10.63
N ASN A 15 -7.12 -10.53 -10.17
CA ASN A 15 -6.69 -11.54 -9.24
C ASN A 15 -6.99 -11.08 -7.81
N SER A 16 -6.20 -10.20 -7.25
CA SER A 16 -6.48 -9.70 -5.90
C SER A 16 -5.73 -8.43 -5.60
N LEU A 17 -6.47 -7.42 -5.21
CA LEU A 17 -5.89 -6.18 -4.75
C LEU A 17 -6.23 -6.07 -3.28
N VAL A 18 -5.23 -5.88 -2.44
CA VAL A 18 -5.40 -5.90 -0.99
C VAL A 18 -4.87 -4.62 -0.39
N LEU A 19 -5.63 -4.03 0.52
CA LEU A 19 -5.17 -2.86 1.26
C LEU A 19 -4.94 -3.30 2.70
N VAL A 20 -3.80 -2.94 3.27
CA VAL A 20 -3.43 -3.38 4.60
C VAL A 20 -3.09 -2.19 5.47
N GLN A 21 -3.77 -2.04 6.58
CA GLN A 21 -3.45 -1.02 7.56
C GLN A 21 -2.46 -1.60 8.54
N ILE A 22 -1.38 -0.88 8.81
CA ILE A 22 -0.31 -1.38 9.68
C ILE A 22 -0.17 -0.47 10.89
N HIS A 23 -0.06 -1.07 12.07
CA HIS A 23 0.23 -0.35 13.31
C HIS A 23 1.52 -0.93 13.88
N LEU A 24 2.47 -0.07 14.19
CA LEU A 24 3.73 -0.52 14.77
C LEU A 24 3.68 -0.40 16.29
N LYS A 25 4.46 -1.25 16.97
CA LYS A 25 4.50 -1.22 18.41
C LYS A 25 5.20 0.01 18.94
N GLN A 26 6.23 0.43 18.25
CA GLN A 26 7.03 1.56 18.67
C GLN A 26 7.18 2.51 17.49
N HIS A 27 7.40 3.78 17.81
CA HIS A 27 7.41 4.81 16.78
C HIS A 27 8.73 5.57 16.78
N ARG A 28 9.84 4.87 16.95
CA ARG A 28 11.14 5.49 16.89
C ARG A 28 11.55 5.59 15.44
N SER A 29 12.47 6.48 15.18
CA SER A 29 12.94 6.69 13.81
C SER A 29 13.45 5.40 13.19
N GLU A 30 14.17 4.60 13.95
CA GLU A 30 14.70 3.36 13.43
C GLU A 30 13.60 2.34 13.16
N ASP A 31 12.50 2.39 13.90
CA ASP A 31 11.40 1.47 13.65
C ASP A 31 10.75 1.78 12.31
N PHE A 32 10.55 3.05 12.01
CA PHE A 32 9.98 3.43 10.73
C PHE A 32 10.93 3.10 9.59
N SER A 33 12.22 3.38 9.76
CA SER A 33 13.18 3.12 8.71
C SER A 33 13.26 1.64 8.39
N LYS A 34 13.27 0.81 9.43
CA LYS A 34 13.37 -0.62 9.23
C LYS A 34 12.15 -1.15 8.50
N PHE A 35 10.96 -0.69 8.89
CA PHE A 35 9.75 -1.11 8.25
C PHE A 35 9.75 -0.68 6.77
N GLU A 36 10.10 0.57 6.51
CA GLU A 36 10.06 1.09 5.16
C GLU A 36 11.07 0.38 4.26
N GLU A 37 12.22 0.03 4.79
CA GLU A 37 13.19 -0.69 4.03
C GLU A 37 12.66 -2.05 3.61
N ALA A 38 12.00 -2.75 4.53
CA ALA A 38 11.45 -4.06 4.23
C ALA A 38 10.33 -3.95 3.18
N ILE A 39 9.53 -2.92 3.27
CA ILE A 39 8.43 -2.72 2.33
C ILE A 39 8.97 -2.42 0.94
N LEU A 40 10.01 -1.59 0.86
CA LEU A 40 10.60 -1.27 -0.43
C LEU A 40 11.18 -2.51 -1.10
N ALA A 41 11.53 -3.51 -0.33
CA ALA A 41 12.08 -4.74 -0.88
C ALA A 41 11.01 -5.78 -1.19
N THR A 42 9.74 -5.48 -1.00
CA THR A 42 8.65 -6.42 -1.22
C THR A 42 7.91 -6.06 -2.51
N PRO A 43 8.13 -6.79 -3.59
CA PRO A 43 7.55 -6.41 -4.88
C PRO A 43 6.03 -6.41 -4.90
N GLU A 44 5.39 -7.22 -4.07
CA GLU A 44 3.94 -7.28 -4.07
C GLU A 44 3.30 -5.99 -3.52
N VAL A 45 4.07 -5.20 -2.80
CA VAL A 45 3.56 -3.93 -2.29
C VAL A 45 3.81 -2.89 -3.37
N VAL A 46 2.75 -2.41 -3.99
CA VAL A 46 2.87 -1.43 -5.06
C VAL A 46 2.74 -0.01 -4.58
N GLU A 47 2.17 0.20 -3.40
CA GLU A 47 2.10 1.53 -2.80
C GLU A 47 2.16 1.38 -1.29
N CYS A 48 2.82 2.30 -0.65
CA CYS A 48 2.87 2.34 0.80
C CYS A 48 2.87 3.80 1.21
N HIS A 49 1.92 4.18 2.05
CA HIS A 49 1.82 5.57 2.48
C HIS A 49 1.92 5.63 4.00
N ALA A 50 2.75 6.52 4.50
CA ALA A 50 2.80 6.80 5.92
C ALA A 50 1.62 7.73 6.22
N LEU A 51 0.92 7.46 7.29
CA LEU A 51 -0.30 8.19 7.60
C LEU A 51 -0.20 8.91 8.93
N GLY A 52 -0.92 10.01 9.04
CA GLY A 52 -1.13 10.64 10.33
C GLY A 52 -2.40 10.08 10.92
N GLY A 53 -2.60 10.23 12.18
CA GLY A 53 -3.81 9.75 12.84
C GLY A 53 -3.55 8.41 13.49
N GLY A 54 -4.51 7.55 13.49
CA GLY A 54 -4.42 6.32 14.26
C GLY A 54 -3.77 5.15 13.57
N VAL A 55 -3.41 5.29 12.30
CA VAL A 55 -2.80 4.21 11.54
C VAL A 55 -1.41 4.67 11.12
N ASP A 56 -0.42 3.82 11.22
CA ASP A 56 0.94 4.22 10.86
C ASP A 56 1.19 4.16 9.38
N TYR A 57 0.76 3.08 8.72
CA TYR A 57 0.97 2.93 7.29
C TYR A 57 -0.21 2.25 6.64
N ILE A 58 -0.40 2.51 5.35
CA ILE A 58 -1.34 1.73 4.57
C ILE A 58 -0.60 1.21 3.36
N LEU A 59 -0.75 -0.09 3.09
CA LEU A 59 -0.11 -0.74 1.97
C LEU A 59 -1.14 -1.12 0.93
N LYS A 60 -0.74 -1.03 -0.32
CA LYS A 60 -1.56 -1.55 -1.41
C LYS A 60 -0.76 -2.69 -2.01
N MET A 61 -1.30 -3.89 -1.95
CA MET A 61 -0.60 -5.08 -2.42
C MET A 61 -1.36 -5.73 -3.55
N ILE A 62 -0.63 -6.29 -4.49
CA ILE A 62 -1.22 -7.03 -5.58
C ILE A 62 -0.72 -8.45 -5.48
N VAL A 63 -1.61 -9.39 -5.32
CA VAL A 63 -1.26 -10.79 -5.12
C VAL A 63 -2.10 -11.67 -6.03
N ASN A 64 -1.67 -12.90 -6.24
CA ASN A 64 -2.38 -13.82 -7.11
C ASN A 64 -3.65 -14.35 -6.47
N ASN A 65 -3.61 -14.55 -5.17
CA ASN A 65 -4.75 -15.05 -4.42
C ASN A 65 -4.49 -14.81 -2.94
N ILE A 66 -5.44 -15.22 -2.12
CA ILE A 66 -5.34 -14.94 -0.69
C ILE A 66 -4.19 -15.71 -0.05
N HIS A 67 -3.90 -16.91 -0.56
CA HIS A 67 -2.82 -17.70 -0.01
C HIS A 67 -1.47 -16.99 -0.25
N HIS A 68 -1.31 -16.42 -1.44
CA HIS A 68 -0.10 -15.65 -1.77
C HIS A 68 0.03 -14.46 -0.80
N TYR A 69 -1.08 -13.79 -0.52
CA TYR A 69 -1.07 -12.68 0.41
C TYR A 69 -0.64 -13.14 1.80
N GLN A 70 -1.19 -14.26 2.25
CA GLN A 70 -0.87 -14.75 3.59
C GLN A 70 0.60 -15.09 3.71
N GLN A 71 1.18 -15.65 2.67
CA GLN A 71 2.60 -15.96 2.70
C GLN A 71 3.43 -14.69 2.85
N LYS A 72 3.05 -13.63 2.13
CA LYS A 72 3.82 -12.40 2.18
C LYS A 72 3.66 -11.67 3.50
N ILE A 73 2.45 -11.65 4.05
CA ILE A 73 2.25 -10.95 5.30
C ILE A 73 2.95 -11.70 6.43
N GLU A 74 2.96 -13.04 6.37
CA GLU A 74 3.67 -13.81 7.37
C GLU A 74 5.16 -13.55 7.31
N PHE A 75 5.70 -13.41 6.11
CA PHE A 75 7.10 -13.12 5.96
C PHE A 75 7.43 -11.78 6.62
N LEU A 76 6.58 -10.77 6.41
CA LEU A 76 6.81 -9.47 7.01
C LEU A 76 6.69 -9.53 8.54
N LEU A 77 5.74 -10.32 9.03
CA LEU A 77 5.59 -10.44 10.48
C LEU A 77 6.79 -11.12 11.12
N LYS A 78 7.39 -12.06 10.41
CA LYS A 78 8.55 -12.76 10.96
C LYS A 78 9.84 -11.97 10.80
N SER A 79 9.81 -10.86 10.08
CA SER A 79 11.01 -10.06 9.86
C SER A 79 11.30 -9.09 11.00
N GLU A 80 10.60 -9.24 12.12
CA GLU A 80 10.87 -8.43 13.29
C GLU A 80 10.76 -6.93 13.02
N LEU A 81 9.68 -6.53 12.39
CA LEU A 81 9.47 -5.14 12.06
C LEU A 81 8.66 -4.40 13.12
N ASN A 82 8.41 -5.05 14.25
CA ASN A 82 7.64 -4.46 15.35
C ASN A 82 6.23 -4.10 14.94
N ILE A 83 5.62 -4.93 14.10
CA ILE A 83 4.23 -4.73 13.73
C ILE A 83 3.37 -5.18 14.90
N GLU A 84 2.55 -4.26 15.43
CA GLU A 84 1.69 -4.58 16.54
C GLU A 84 0.43 -5.26 16.05
N ARG A 85 -0.18 -4.72 15.02
CA ARG A 85 -1.37 -5.32 14.44
C ARG A 85 -1.55 -4.81 13.04
N TYR A 86 -2.33 -5.51 12.27
CA TYR A 86 -2.62 -5.12 10.91
C TYR A 86 -4.04 -5.51 10.57
N TYR A 87 -4.63 -4.79 9.63
CA TYR A 87 -5.98 -5.08 9.19
C TYR A 87 -5.98 -5.23 7.67
N THR A 88 -6.51 -6.33 7.18
CA THR A 88 -6.52 -6.67 5.77
C THR A 88 -7.87 -6.37 5.16
N HIS A 89 -7.86 -5.65 4.05
CA HIS A 89 -9.08 -5.35 3.31
C HIS A 89 -8.90 -5.78 1.88
N ILE A 90 -9.74 -6.69 1.41
CA ILE A 90 -9.65 -7.15 0.03
C ILE A 90 -10.57 -6.29 -0.80
N VAL A 91 -10.04 -5.70 -1.87
CA VAL A 91 -10.83 -4.85 -2.72
C VAL A 91 -11.74 -5.74 -3.55
N THR A 92 -13.05 -5.59 -3.36
CA THR A 92 -13.98 -6.43 -4.08
C THR A 92 -14.32 -5.83 -5.44
N LYS A 93 -14.23 -4.50 -5.56
CA LYS A 93 -14.55 -3.89 -6.83
C LYS A 93 -14.08 -2.44 -6.82
N PRO A 94 -13.35 -2.01 -7.83
CA PRO A 94 -13.00 -0.60 -7.92
C PRO A 94 -14.25 0.17 -8.38
N VAL A 95 -14.60 1.20 -7.64
CA VAL A 95 -15.78 1.98 -8.00
C VAL A 95 -15.37 3.14 -8.88
N LYS A 96 -14.22 3.72 -8.63
CA LYS A 96 -13.74 4.82 -9.44
C LYS A 96 -12.21 4.83 -9.39
N GLN A 97 -11.58 4.92 -10.53
CA GLN A 97 -10.13 4.94 -10.62
C GLN A 97 -9.68 5.99 -11.61
N SER A 98 -10.05 7.22 -11.37
CA SER A 98 -9.64 8.32 -12.24
C SER A 98 -8.24 8.75 -11.84
N GLY A 99 -7.48 9.22 -12.78
CA GLY A 99 -6.21 9.81 -12.44
C GLY A 99 -6.42 11.16 -11.77
N TYR A 100 -5.37 11.74 -11.25
CA TYR A 100 -5.47 13.04 -10.63
C TYR A 100 -5.72 14.07 -11.70
N PRO A 101 -6.62 15.01 -11.47
CA PRO A 101 -6.86 16.08 -12.42
C PRO A 101 -5.76 17.11 -12.26
N ILE A 102 -4.60 16.80 -12.77
CA ILE A 102 -3.43 17.64 -12.61
C ILE A 102 -3.65 19.09 -12.94
N GLU A 103 -4.36 19.35 -13.97
CA GLU A 103 -4.60 20.73 -14.33
C GLU A 103 -5.33 21.48 -13.24
N LYS A 104 -6.30 20.84 -12.62
CA LYS A 104 -7.03 21.49 -11.56
C LYS A 104 -6.15 21.62 -10.32
N LEU A 105 -5.34 20.64 -10.06
CA LEU A 105 -4.51 20.68 -8.88
C LEU A 105 -3.43 21.73 -9.00
N LEU A 106 -3.00 22.04 -10.20
CA LEU A 106 -1.97 23.03 -10.39
C LEU A 106 -2.49 24.42 -10.57
N LYS A 107 -3.81 24.62 -10.60
CA LYS A 107 -4.34 25.94 -10.72
C LYS A 107 -3.99 26.71 -9.51
N PRO A 108 -3.66 27.96 -9.68
CA PRO A 108 -3.27 28.74 -8.52
C PRO A 108 -4.40 28.81 -7.56
N GLU A 109 -4.08 28.64 -6.36
CA GLU A 109 -5.04 28.72 -5.40
C GLU A 109 -5.46 30.03 -5.23
N SER A 110 -4.79 30.86 -5.82
CA SER A 110 -5.18 32.14 -5.81
C SER A 110 -6.55 32.25 -6.12
N ASP A 111 -6.97 31.34 -6.77
CA ASP A 111 -8.30 31.42 -7.06
C ASP A 111 -9.00 31.28 -5.83
N THR A 112 -8.45 30.97 -4.80
CA THR A 112 -9.24 30.92 -3.63
C THR A 112 -9.37 32.22 -3.00
#